data_428786134fc9ec33d5648a8b737c6a85
#
_entry.id   428786134fc9ec33d5648a8b737c6a85
#
_cell.length_a   1.000
_cell.length_b   1.000
_cell.length_c   1.000
_cell.angle_alpha   90.00
_cell.angle_beta   90.00
_cell.angle_gamma   90.00
#
_symmetry.space_group_name_H-M   'P 1'
#
loop_
_entity.id
_entity.type
_entity.pdbx_description
1 polymer ?
#
loop_
_entity_poly.entity_id
_entity_poly.type
_entity_poly.pdbx_seq_one_letter_code
_entity_poly.pdbx_strand_id
1 'polypeptide(L)'
;LKRPLSGFSLPEMRLLQQLLELEKYDYTADESFLLPKAEKAIFDTSKDLPEIDASWYRPLLDSLTTHAREEHTGKHLVLTAAQERVIFLRFNYCRFRVAELLGTLSGRRPTPAKARKILDWHGRAMQLRHEIAEVNVALVMAMAKRTRAEDMEFADMLGEGNMALLRA
;
A
#
# COMPACT_ATOMS: atom_id res chain seq x y z
N LEU A 1 -19.14 -9.49 -13.88
CA LEU A 1 -18.81 -10.06 -15.21
C LEU A 1 -19.66 -11.32 -15.45
N LYS A 2 -20.58 -11.32 -16.42
CA LYS A 2 -21.48 -12.48 -16.69
C LYS A 2 -20.76 -13.71 -17.26
N ARG A 3 -19.54 -13.58 -17.78
CA ARG A 3 -18.70 -14.69 -18.29
C ARG A 3 -17.26 -14.49 -17.83
N PRO A 4 -16.53 -15.56 -17.43
CA PRO A 4 -15.13 -15.45 -17.06
C PRO A 4 -14.27 -14.99 -18.25
N LEU A 5 -13.20 -14.25 -17.95
CA LEU A 5 -12.15 -13.93 -18.91
C LEU A 5 -11.15 -15.10 -18.92
N SER A 6 -10.76 -15.56 -20.11
CA SER A 6 -9.74 -16.60 -20.23
C SER A 6 -8.38 -16.12 -19.68
N GLY A 7 -7.69 -17.00 -18.96
CA GLY A 7 -6.36 -16.70 -18.42
C GLY A 7 -6.35 -15.93 -17.08
N PHE A 8 -7.47 -15.90 -16.35
CA PHE A 8 -7.57 -15.29 -15.02
C PHE A 8 -8.02 -16.33 -13.98
N SER A 9 -7.42 -16.28 -12.81
CA SER A 9 -7.83 -17.06 -11.64
C SER A 9 -9.14 -16.54 -11.05
N LEU A 10 -9.81 -17.36 -10.22
CA LEU A 10 -11.03 -16.93 -9.52
C LEU A 10 -10.83 -15.72 -8.62
N PRO A 11 -9.72 -15.59 -7.82
CA PRO A 11 -9.46 -14.41 -7.04
C PRO A 11 -9.27 -13.14 -7.91
N GLU A 12 -8.53 -13.24 -9.01
CA GLU A 12 -8.33 -12.11 -9.94
C GLU A 12 -9.66 -11.66 -10.56
N MET A 13 -10.52 -12.60 -10.91
CA MET A 13 -11.84 -12.28 -11.46
C MET A 13 -12.74 -11.58 -10.44
N ARG A 14 -12.72 -12.01 -9.17
CA ARG A 14 -13.46 -11.34 -8.09
C ARG A 14 -12.95 -9.93 -7.84
N LEU A 15 -11.63 -9.77 -7.74
CA LEU A 15 -11.00 -8.47 -7.58
C LEU A 15 -11.34 -7.54 -8.74
N LEU A 16 -11.21 -8.02 -9.99
CA LEU A 16 -11.56 -7.24 -11.17
C LEU A 16 -13.02 -6.80 -11.15
N GLN A 17 -13.93 -7.70 -10.74
CA GLN A 17 -15.35 -7.37 -10.61
C GLN A 17 -15.58 -6.28 -9.57
N GLN A 18 -14.96 -6.37 -8.39
CA GLN A 18 -15.03 -5.34 -7.36
C GLN A 18 -14.54 -3.98 -7.88
N LEU A 19 -13.41 -3.96 -8.60
CA LEU A 19 -12.86 -2.73 -9.18
C LEU A 19 -13.78 -2.11 -10.23
N LEU A 20 -14.49 -2.93 -11.01
CA LEU A 20 -15.43 -2.47 -12.04
C LEU A 20 -16.77 -1.95 -11.46
N GLU A 21 -17.11 -2.36 -10.24
CA GLU A 21 -18.32 -1.93 -9.53
C GLU A 21 -18.11 -0.63 -8.74
N LEU A 22 -16.86 -0.18 -8.58
CA LEU A 22 -16.57 1.11 -7.95
C LEU A 22 -17.06 2.26 -8.84
N GLU A 23 -17.81 3.20 -8.25
CA GLU A 23 -18.20 4.44 -8.91
C GLU A 23 -16.98 5.29 -9.24
N LYS A 24 -15.99 5.31 -8.34
CA LYS A 24 -14.76 6.08 -8.47
C LYS A 24 -13.61 5.34 -7.81
N TYR A 25 -12.47 5.35 -8.48
CA TYR A 25 -11.22 4.87 -7.91
C TYR A 25 -10.38 6.09 -7.51
N ASP A 26 -10.28 6.33 -6.19
CA ASP A 26 -9.68 7.55 -5.67
C ASP A 26 -8.15 7.54 -5.75
N TYR A 27 -7.59 8.73 -6.00
CA TYR A 27 -6.16 9.01 -5.96
C TYR A 27 -5.94 10.50 -5.71
N THR A 28 -4.77 10.86 -5.19
CA THR A 28 -4.34 12.26 -5.10
C THR A 28 -3.66 12.64 -6.41
N ALA A 29 -4.22 13.62 -7.09
CA ALA A 29 -3.70 14.08 -8.39
C ALA A 29 -2.37 14.83 -8.21
N ASP A 30 -1.47 14.63 -9.18
CA ASP A 30 -0.24 15.39 -9.32
C ASP A 30 -0.03 15.73 -10.79
N GLU A 31 0.50 16.92 -11.07
CA GLU A 31 0.71 17.41 -12.43
C GLU A 31 1.69 16.53 -13.22
N SER A 32 2.64 15.91 -12.53
CA SER A 32 3.62 15.02 -13.14
C SER A 32 3.00 13.78 -13.80
N PHE A 33 1.79 13.36 -13.39
CA PHE A 33 1.12 12.17 -13.94
C PHE A 33 0.74 12.32 -15.41
N LEU A 34 0.52 13.55 -15.85
CA LEU A 34 0.12 13.88 -17.23
C LEU A 34 1.32 14.12 -18.16
N LEU A 35 2.53 14.15 -17.63
CA LEU A 35 3.72 14.42 -18.41
C LEU A 35 4.10 13.23 -19.32
N PRO A 36 4.68 13.49 -20.50
CA PRO A 36 5.25 12.45 -21.33
C PRO A 36 6.29 11.63 -20.53
N LYS A 37 6.19 10.30 -20.57
CA LYS A 37 7.07 9.38 -19.82
C LYS A 37 6.98 9.49 -18.30
N ALA A 38 5.84 9.94 -17.75
CA ALA A 38 5.59 10.06 -16.31
C ALA A 38 5.97 8.79 -15.55
N GLU A 39 5.55 7.61 -16.03
CA GLU A 39 5.89 6.33 -15.41
C GLU A 39 7.40 6.19 -15.20
N LYS A 40 8.19 6.41 -16.25
CA LYS A 40 9.63 6.28 -16.16
C LYS A 40 10.23 7.30 -15.19
N ALA A 41 9.81 8.56 -15.26
CA ALA A 41 10.31 9.62 -14.39
C ALA A 41 10.01 9.34 -12.92
N ILE A 42 8.81 8.82 -12.60
CA ILE A 42 8.36 8.55 -11.22
C ILE A 42 9.05 7.31 -10.64
N PHE A 43 9.32 6.28 -11.45
CA PHE A 43 9.90 5.03 -10.97
C PHE A 43 11.42 4.92 -11.15
N ASP A 44 12.05 5.69 -12.04
CA ASP A 44 13.51 5.70 -12.22
C ASP A 44 14.27 6.40 -11.06
N THR A 45 13.59 7.13 -10.19
CA THR A 45 14.15 7.70 -8.96
C THR A 45 14.40 6.64 -7.86
N SER A 46 14.58 5.39 -8.25
CA SER A 46 14.74 4.23 -7.37
C SER A 46 15.98 4.28 -6.47
N LYS A 47 16.92 5.19 -6.73
CA LYS A 47 18.16 5.28 -5.96
C LYS A 47 18.00 5.92 -4.58
N ASP A 48 16.86 6.56 -4.31
CA ASP A 48 16.67 7.39 -3.12
C ASP A 48 15.78 6.74 -2.05
N LEU A 49 15.16 5.59 -2.33
CA LEU A 49 14.39 4.85 -1.33
C LEU A 49 15.28 3.79 -0.69
N PRO A 50 15.45 3.80 0.64
CA PRO A 50 16.14 2.73 1.33
C PRO A 50 15.35 1.43 1.20
N GLU A 51 16.07 0.30 1.25
CA GLU A 51 15.45 -1.00 1.40
C GLU A 51 14.66 -1.01 2.73
N ILE A 52 13.36 -1.25 2.67
CA ILE A 52 12.49 -1.27 3.84
C ILE A 52 12.68 -2.61 4.51
N ASP A 53 13.42 -2.63 5.62
CA ASP A 53 13.56 -3.80 6.47
C ASP A 53 12.56 -3.72 7.63
N ALA A 54 11.44 -4.44 7.50
CA ALA A 54 10.44 -4.58 8.55
C ALA A 54 10.73 -5.75 9.51
N SER A 55 11.86 -6.42 9.37
CA SER A 55 12.22 -7.61 10.17
C SER A 55 12.34 -7.30 11.66
N TRP A 56 12.70 -6.07 12.04
CA TRP A 56 12.79 -5.60 13.42
C TRP A 56 11.45 -5.60 14.17
N TYR A 57 10.34 -5.60 13.43
CA TYR A 57 8.98 -5.59 14.00
C TYR A 57 8.49 -6.99 14.41
N ARG A 58 8.92 -8.03 13.71
CA ARG A 58 8.51 -9.42 14.00
C ARG A 58 8.86 -9.91 15.40
N PRO A 59 10.06 -9.64 15.94
CA PRO A 59 10.41 -10.06 17.31
C PRO A 59 9.57 -9.40 18.40
N LEU A 60 9.00 -8.21 18.15
CA LEU A 60 8.13 -7.55 19.13
C LEU A 60 6.79 -8.25 19.31
N LEU A 61 6.28 -8.92 18.27
CA LEU A 61 5.09 -9.76 18.35
C LEU A 61 5.41 -11.11 19.03
N ASP A 62 6.59 -11.67 18.74
CA ASP A 62 7.04 -12.93 19.34
C ASP A 62 7.50 -12.74 20.79
N SER A 63 8.04 -11.58 21.16
CA SER A 63 8.53 -11.29 22.53
C SER A 63 7.42 -10.89 23.51
N LEU A 64 6.21 -10.67 23.07
CA LEU A 64 5.04 -10.60 23.96
C LEU A 64 4.77 -11.95 24.63
N THR A 65 5.33 -13.05 24.10
CA THR A 65 5.20 -14.40 24.63
C THR A 65 6.44 -14.89 25.40
N THR A 66 7.58 -14.19 25.30
CA THR A 66 8.83 -14.65 25.93
C THR A 66 9.65 -13.45 26.41
N HIS A 67 10.09 -13.47 27.68
CA HIS A 67 10.89 -12.43 28.35
C HIS A 67 12.35 -12.31 27.79
N ALA A 68 12.55 -12.28 26.50
CA ALA A 68 13.86 -12.10 25.90
C ALA A 68 14.11 -10.62 25.60
N ARG A 69 14.84 -9.97 26.48
CA ARG A 69 15.36 -8.61 26.35
C ARG A 69 16.60 -8.67 25.47
N GLU A 70 16.42 -8.79 24.16
CA GLU A 70 17.48 -8.53 23.20
C GLU A 70 17.44 -7.04 22.80
N GLU A 71 18.55 -6.37 23.02
CA GLU A 71 18.77 -4.99 22.57
C GLU A 71 18.80 -4.97 21.04
N HIS A 72 17.65 -4.78 20.44
CA HIS A 72 17.57 -4.53 19.01
C HIS A 72 18.02 -3.09 18.74
N THR A 73 19.30 -2.92 18.43
CA THR A 73 19.88 -1.73 17.82
C THR A 73 19.44 -1.59 16.34
N GLY A 74 18.20 -1.90 16.04
CA GLY A 74 17.61 -1.64 14.74
C GLY A 74 17.51 -0.13 14.55
N LYS A 75 18.24 0.41 13.58
CA LYS A 75 18.00 1.77 13.10
C LYS A 75 16.54 1.81 12.66
N HIS A 76 15.69 2.45 13.46
CA HIS A 76 14.32 2.72 13.07
C HIS A 76 14.37 3.49 11.75
N LEU A 77 13.97 2.85 10.68
CA LEU A 77 13.97 3.48 9.38
C LEU A 77 12.78 4.44 9.33
N VAL A 78 13.04 5.69 9.71
CA VAL A 78 12.10 6.78 9.51
C VAL A 78 12.45 7.37 8.15
N LEU A 79 11.51 7.34 7.22
CA LEU A 79 11.70 7.98 5.93
C LEU A 79 11.90 9.48 6.11
N THR A 80 12.76 10.07 5.30
CA THR A 80 12.84 11.53 5.17
C THR A 80 11.61 12.03 4.41
N ALA A 81 11.26 13.30 4.58
CA ALA A 81 10.15 13.91 3.86
C ALA A 81 10.27 13.79 2.32
N ALA A 82 11.51 13.75 1.79
CA ALA A 82 11.74 13.51 0.36
C ALA A 82 11.39 12.08 -0.04
N GLN A 83 11.77 11.10 0.76
CA GLN A 83 11.46 9.67 0.53
C GLN A 83 9.97 9.38 0.67
N GLU A 84 9.32 9.96 1.68
CA GLU A 84 7.85 9.89 1.82
C GLU A 84 7.15 10.44 0.58
N ARG A 85 7.56 11.61 0.10
CA ARG A 85 6.99 12.20 -1.12
C ARG A 85 7.13 11.26 -2.32
N VAL A 86 8.27 10.61 -2.48
CA VAL A 86 8.50 9.66 -3.59
C VAL A 86 7.58 8.45 -3.49
N ILE A 87 7.46 7.81 -2.31
CA ILE A 87 6.63 6.62 -2.17
C ILE A 87 5.15 6.94 -2.34
N PHE A 88 4.67 8.06 -1.80
CA PHE A 88 3.29 8.52 -1.99
C PHE A 88 3.01 8.93 -3.43
N LEU A 89 3.97 9.54 -4.13
CA LEU A 89 3.83 9.87 -5.55
C LEU A 89 3.67 8.59 -6.40
N ARG A 90 4.50 7.57 -6.16
CA ARG A 90 4.41 6.26 -6.81
C ARG A 90 3.08 5.57 -6.53
N PHE A 91 2.66 5.57 -5.27
CA PHE A 91 1.37 5.00 -4.86
C PHE A 91 0.20 5.65 -5.59
N ASN A 92 0.14 6.99 -5.58
CA ASN A 92 -0.93 7.71 -6.25
C ASN A 92 -0.85 7.62 -7.77
N TYR A 93 0.34 7.52 -8.36
CA TYR A 93 0.47 7.25 -9.79
C TYR A 93 -0.12 5.88 -10.18
N CYS A 94 0.16 4.83 -9.41
CA CYS A 94 -0.46 3.52 -9.66
C CYS A 94 -1.99 3.60 -9.59
N ARG A 95 -2.53 4.31 -8.60
CA ARG A 95 -3.98 4.52 -8.46
C ARG A 95 -4.57 5.34 -9.60
N PHE A 96 -3.87 6.40 -10.04
CA PHE A 96 -4.22 7.18 -11.22
C PHE A 96 -4.33 6.29 -12.47
N ARG A 97 -3.35 5.39 -12.70
CA ARG A 97 -3.36 4.47 -13.85
C ARG A 97 -4.55 3.50 -13.80
N VAL A 98 -4.93 3.01 -12.63
CA VAL A 98 -6.15 2.20 -12.46
C VAL A 98 -7.39 3.03 -12.80
N ALA A 99 -7.52 4.24 -12.24
CA ALA A 99 -8.65 5.13 -12.49
C ALA A 99 -8.80 5.49 -13.98
N GLU A 100 -7.68 5.82 -14.65
CA GLU A 100 -7.65 6.09 -16.08
C GLU A 100 -8.13 4.90 -16.90
N LEU A 101 -7.61 3.70 -16.62
CA LEU A 101 -8.00 2.49 -17.33
C LEU A 101 -9.48 2.14 -17.12
N LEU A 102 -9.99 2.29 -15.89
CA LEU A 102 -11.42 2.09 -15.58
C LEU A 102 -12.29 3.12 -16.32
N GLY A 103 -11.89 4.39 -16.30
CA GLY A 103 -12.59 5.48 -17.01
C GLY A 103 -12.71 5.24 -18.52
N THR A 104 -11.68 4.65 -19.15
CA THR A 104 -11.72 4.30 -20.58
C THR A 104 -12.69 3.17 -20.93
N LEU A 105 -13.21 2.44 -19.92
CA LEU A 105 -14.18 1.38 -20.17
C LEU A 105 -15.61 1.90 -20.37
N SER A 106 -15.95 3.04 -19.75
CA SER A 106 -17.30 3.63 -19.83
C SER A 106 -18.42 2.60 -19.61
N GLY A 107 -18.29 1.76 -18.59
CA GLY A 107 -19.23 0.67 -18.28
C GLY A 107 -19.15 -0.56 -19.20
N ARG A 108 -18.24 -0.57 -20.17
CA ARG A 108 -18.04 -1.74 -21.06
C ARG A 108 -17.15 -2.79 -20.40
N ARG A 109 -17.34 -4.03 -20.82
CA ARG A 109 -16.47 -5.13 -20.40
C ARG A 109 -15.03 -4.92 -20.87
N PRO A 110 -14.01 -5.09 -19.99
CA PRO A 110 -12.62 -4.98 -20.40
C PRO A 110 -12.21 -6.15 -21.30
N THR A 111 -11.28 -5.89 -22.22
CA THR A 111 -10.54 -6.96 -22.92
C THR A 111 -9.60 -7.65 -21.94
N PRO A 112 -9.16 -8.90 -22.18
CA PRO A 112 -8.21 -9.60 -21.31
C PRO A 112 -6.92 -8.79 -21.07
N ALA A 113 -6.36 -8.14 -22.11
CA ALA A 113 -5.18 -7.31 -21.99
C ALA A 113 -5.40 -6.09 -21.09
N LYS A 114 -6.57 -5.42 -21.20
CA LYS A 114 -6.91 -4.28 -20.35
C LYS A 114 -7.17 -4.71 -18.91
N ALA A 115 -7.85 -5.84 -18.71
CA ALA A 115 -8.08 -6.44 -17.40
C ALA A 115 -6.75 -6.75 -16.69
N ARG A 116 -5.79 -7.36 -17.40
CA ARG A 116 -4.45 -7.62 -16.84
C ARG A 116 -3.77 -6.32 -16.41
N LYS A 117 -3.75 -5.30 -17.25
CA LYS A 117 -3.16 -4.00 -16.89
C LYS A 117 -3.81 -3.35 -15.65
N ILE A 118 -5.15 -3.46 -15.51
CA ILE A 118 -5.85 -2.94 -14.32
C ILE A 118 -5.37 -3.68 -13.07
N LEU A 119 -5.31 -5.02 -13.11
CA LEU A 119 -4.87 -5.83 -11.99
C LEU A 119 -3.40 -5.60 -11.65
N ASP A 120 -2.53 -5.46 -12.64
CA ASP A 120 -1.10 -5.20 -12.44
C ASP A 120 -0.87 -3.84 -11.74
N TRP A 121 -1.54 -2.78 -12.20
CA TRP A 121 -1.44 -1.47 -11.56
C TRP A 121 -2.05 -1.46 -10.15
N HIS A 122 -3.18 -2.15 -9.97
CA HIS A 122 -3.77 -2.30 -8.63
C HIS A 122 -2.85 -3.08 -7.70
N GLY A 123 -2.25 -4.17 -8.17
CA GLY A 123 -1.27 -4.95 -7.40
C GLY A 123 -0.08 -4.11 -6.94
N ARG A 124 0.51 -3.31 -7.86
CA ARG A 124 1.58 -2.35 -7.51
C ARG A 124 1.13 -1.32 -6.48
N ALA A 125 -0.09 -0.79 -6.59
CA ALA A 125 -0.64 0.14 -5.61
C ALA A 125 -0.77 -0.53 -4.24
N MET A 126 -1.25 -1.77 -4.17
CA MET A 126 -1.38 -2.50 -2.90
C MET A 126 -0.03 -2.83 -2.26
N GLN A 127 0.98 -3.16 -3.07
CA GLN A 127 2.34 -3.35 -2.58
C GLN A 127 2.90 -2.06 -1.97
N LEU A 128 2.81 -0.93 -2.68
CA LEU A 128 3.27 0.37 -2.16
C LEU A 128 2.49 0.80 -0.90
N ARG A 129 1.19 0.50 -0.82
CA ARG A 129 0.42 0.73 0.41
C ARG A 129 0.96 -0.08 1.58
N HIS A 130 1.33 -1.33 1.34
CA HIS A 130 1.93 -2.18 2.36
C HIS A 130 3.28 -1.63 2.82
N GLU A 131 4.15 -1.23 1.91
CA GLU A 131 5.43 -0.59 2.21
C GLU A 131 5.24 0.70 3.03
N ILE A 132 4.28 1.55 2.67
CA ILE A 132 3.94 2.76 3.44
C ILE A 132 3.49 2.40 4.86
N ALA A 133 2.65 1.37 5.01
CA ALA A 133 2.20 0.93 6.33
C ALA A 133 3.37 0.38 7.17
N GLU A 134 4.24 -0.43 6.59
CA GLU A 134 5.42 -1.00 7.28
C GLU A 134 6.34 0.10 7.82
N VAL A 135 6.63 1.13 7.03
CA VAL A 135 7.48 2.26 7.46
C VAL A 135 6.85 3.03 8.62
N ASN A 136 5.52 3.12 8.63
CA ASN A 136 4.78 3.85 9.65
C ASN A 136 4.46 3.03 10.91
N VAL A 137 4.83 1.75 10.97
CA VAL A 137 4.63 0.92 12.18
C VAL A 137 5.31 1.52 13.40
N ALA A 138 6.48 2.13 13.25
CA ALA A 138 7.19 2.81 14.35
C ALA A 138 6.35 3.96 14.94
N LEU A 139 5.64 4.70 14.08
CA LEU A 139 4.73 5.77 14.53
C LEU A 139 3.55 5.18 15.32
N VAL A 140 2.95 4.10 14.82
CA VAL A 140 1.85 3.40 15.53
C VAL A 140 2.32 2.93 16.90
N MET A 141 3.51 2.34 16.99
CA MET A 141 4.06 1.90 18.28
C MET A 141 4.32 3.07 19.25
N ALA A 142 4.83 4.19 18.75
CA ALA A 142 5.04 5.38 19.56
C ALA A 142 3.71 5.95 20.07
N MET A 143 2.67 5.94 19.25
CA MET A 143 1.32 6.37 19.63
C MET A 143 0.70 5.41 20.66
N ALA A 144 0.76 4.10 20.42
CA ALA A 144 0.24 3.09 21.35
C ALA A 144 0.90 3.18 22.75
N LYS A 145 2.23 3.44 22.78
CA LYS A 145 2.96 3.68 24.05
C LYS A 145 2.49 4.94 24.81
N ARG A 146 2.05 5.98 24.09
CA ARG A 146 1.55 7.23 24.69
C ARG A 146 0.09 7.12 25.14
N THR A 147 -0.70 6.30 24.44
CA THR A 147 -2.11 6.09 24.76
C THR A 147 -2.20 5.02 25.84
N ARG A 148 -2.11 5.43 27.11
CA ARG A 148 -2.37 4.53 28.24
C ARG A 148 -3.89 4.43 28.42
N ALA A 149 -4.50 3.44 27.79
CA ALA A 149 -5.86 3.06 28.10
C ALA A 149 -5.81 2.00 29.20
N GLU A 150 -6.50 2.23 30.32
CA GLU A 150 -6.49 1.33 31.48
C GLU A 150 -7.12 -0.04 31.17
N ASP A 151 -7.96 -0.10 30.12
CA ASP A 151 -8.76 -1.27 29.78
C ASP A 151 -8.36 -1.95 28.44
N MET A 152 -7.27 -1.52 27.79
CA MET A 152 -6.86 -2.07 26.49
C MET A 152 -5.40 -2.55 26.52
N GLU A 153 -5.17 -3.79 26.08
CA GLU A 153 -3.82 -4.32 25.95
C GLU A 153 -3.02 -3.60 24.86
N PHE A 154 -1.70 -3.48 25.07
CA PHE A 154 -0.81 -2.82 24.11
C PHE A 154 -0.86 -3.48 22.71
N ALA A 155 -1.00 -4.80 22.67
CA ALA A 155 -1.13 -5.56 21.43
C ALA A 155 -2.40 -5.18 20.64
N ASP A 156 -3.52 -4.96 21.33
CA ASP A 156 -4.79 -4.54 20.71
C ASP A 156 -4.67 -3.12 20.16
N MET A 157 -4.10 -2.19 20.92
CA MET A 157 -3.83 -0.82 20.44
C MET A 157 -2.94 -0.81 19.20
N LEU A 158 -1.94 -1.67 19.17
CA LEU A 158 -1.04 -1.80 18.02
C LEU A 158 -1.78 -2.37 16.80
N GLY A 159 -2.62 -3.38 17.00
CA GLY A 159 -3.48 -3.96 15.97
C GLY A 159 -4.42 -2.94 15.35
N GLU A 160 -5.14 -2.21 16.18
CA GLU A 160 -6.05 -1.14 15.73
C GLU A 160 -5.31 -0.01 15.01
N GLY A 161 -4.15 0.41 15.51
CA GLY A 161 -3.31 1.42 14.86
C GLY A 161 -2.83 0.99 13.48
N ASN A 162 -2.41 -0.26 13.32
CA ASN A 162 -2.02 -0.82 12.02
C ASN A 162 -3.22 -0.91 11.06
N MET A 163 -4.38 -1.32 11.55
CA MET A 163 -5.60 -1.32 10.75
C MET A 163 -6.02 0.08 10.31
N ALA A 164 -5.83 1.09 11.17
CA ALA A 164 -6.07 2.49 10.83
C ALA A 164 -5.14 2.96 9.71
N LEU A 165 -3.83 2.65 9.78
CA LEU A 165 -2.87 2.96 8.70
C LEU A 165 -3.26 2.34 7.36
N LEU A 166 -3.77 1.11 7.37
CA LEU A 166 -4.16 0.42 6.14
C LEU A 166 -5.48 0.96 5.55
N ARG A 167 -6.30 1.65 6.34
CA ARG A 167 -7.54 2.28 5.89
C ARG A 167 -7.35 3.71 5.40
N ALA A 168 -6.35 4.41 5.89
CA ALA A 168 -6.01 5.79 5.49
C ALA A 168 -5.43 5.84 4.07
#